data_bb8b196cdac633f3d734a7c9c2306d70
#
_entry.id   bb8b196cdac633f3d734a7c9c2306d70
#
_cell.length_a   1.000
_cell.length_b   1.000
_cell.length_c   1.000
_cell.angle_alpha   90.00
_cell.angle_beta   90.00
_cell.angle_gamma   90.00
#
_symmetry.space_group_name_H-M   'P 1'
#
loop_
_entity.id
_entity.type
_entity.pdbx_description
1 polymer ?
#
loop_
_entity_poly.entity_id
_entity_poly.type
_entity_poly.pdbx_seq_one_letter_code
_entity_poly.pdbx_strand_id
1 'polypeptide(L)'
;DYYTGEQFPEAYRNSFYSGDVVTCKVNRNTMTFNGATPIAKREEDFLVSNDPWFRPVDVKTGPDGALYIADFYNRIIGHYEVPLNHPGRDRISGRIWKITYTGKEAHKDVKVNDWSKVGLEELLIGLQSEQLTTRFAVANRIADVWKEKAIEPVKKLLTAASPQKVYIQALWILNRLNAL
;
A
#
# COMPACT_ATOMS: atom_id res chain seq x y z
N ASP A 1 0.38 1.80 6.29
CA ASP A 1 0.11 0.81 5.23
C ASP A 1 0.22 -0.61 5.79
N TYR A 2 -0.65 -1.51 5.33
CA TYR A 2 -0.56 -2.95 5.60
C TYR A 2 0.21 -3.62 4.46
N TYR A 3 1.40 -4.11 4.74
CA TYR A 3 2.31 -4.62 3.73
C TYR A 3 1.93 -6.02 3.27
N THR A 4 1.58 -6.13 2.00
CA THR A 4 1.29 -7.39 1.31
C THR A 4 2.25 -7.65 0.14
N GLY A 5 3.30 -6.85 0.01
CA GLY A 5 4.31 -6.99 -1.04
C GLY A 5 5.18 -8.22 -0.83
N GLU A 6 5.87 -8.62 -1.89
CA GLU A 6 6.75 -9.81 -1.90
C GLU A 6 8.24 -9.46 -1.92
N GLN A 7 8.59 -8.17 -2.02
CA GLN A 7 9.98 -7.72 -2.09
C GLN A 7 10.73 -7.95 -0.78
N PHE A 8 10.04 -7.83 0.37
CA PHE A 8 10.61 -8.15 1.68
C PHE A 8 10.38 -9.62 2.07
N PRO A 9 11.26 -10.20 2.90
CA PRO A 9 11.08 -11.54 3.45
C PRO A 9 9.77 -11.68 4.23
N GLU A 10 9.32 -12.92 4.41
CA GLU A 10 8.08 -13.25 5.10
C GLU A 10 7.97 -12.61 6.49
N ALA A 11 9.08 -12.53 7.23
CA ALA A 11 9.11 -11.89 8.55
C ALA A 11 8.65 -10.43 8.58
N TYR A 12 8.66 -9.74 7.43
CA TYR A 12 8.23 -8.34 7.30
C TYR A 12 6.82 -8.21 6.70
N ARG A 13 6.28 -9.30 6.16
CA ARG A 13 4.94 -9.32 5.56
C ARG A 13 3.88 -9.33 6.65
N ASN A 14 2.63 -9.11 6.26
CA ASN A 14 1.49 -9.08 7.16
C ASN A 14 1.70 -8.15 8.37
N SER A 15 2.45 -7.09 8.14
CA SER A 15 2.77 -6.07 9.13
C SER A 15 2.18 -4.73 8.73
N PHE A 16 1.75 -3.97 9.72
CA PHE A 16 1.31 -2.60 9.57
C PHE A 16 2.48 -1.65 9.81
N TYR A 17 2.73 -0.79 8.84
CA TYR A 17 3.78 0.23 8.89
C TYR A 17 3.16 1.61 9.01
N SER A 18 3.64 2.40 9.97
CA SER A 18 3.16 3.76 10.19
C SER A 18 4.32 4.71 10.49
N GLY A 19 4.27 5.89 9.86
CA GLY A 19 5.20 6.96 10.18
C GLY A 19 4.88 7.60 11.54
N ASP A 20 5.92 7.90 12.30
CA ASP A 20 5.87 8.70 13.51
C ASP A 20 6.69 9.98 13.30
N VAL A 21 5.99 11.06 13.04
CA VAL A 21 6.60 12.36 12.74
C VAL A 21 7.24 13.02 13.95
N VAL A 22 6.89 12.60 15.16
CA VAL A 22 7.43 13.17 16.40
C VAL A 22 8.79 12.55 16.71
N THR A 23 8.88 11.22 16.65
CA THR A 23 10.07 10.48 17.01
C THR A 23 10.99 10.17 15.82
N CYS A 24 10.66 10.64 14.60
CA CYS A 24 11.45 10.44 13.38
C CYS A 24 11.65 8.96 13.02
N LYS A 25 10.58 8.17 13.08
CA LYS A 25 10.60 6.72 12.93
C LYS A 25 9.50 6.22 12.00
N VAL A 26 9.73 5.03 11.47
CA VAL A 26 8.66 4.20 10.90
C VAL A 26 8.47 2.99 11.80
N ASN A 27 7.30 2.91 12.38
CA ASN A 27 6.89 1.85 13.28
C ASN A 27 6.45 0.62 12.50
N ARG A 28 6.67 -0.58 13.08
CA ARG A 28 6.16 -1.85 12.57
C ARG A 28 5.33 -2.55 13.63
N ASN A 29 4.19 -3.06 13.24
CA ASN A 29 3.36 -3.92 14.07
C ASN A 29 2.96 -5.15 13.26
N THR A 30 3.21 -6.34 13.79
CA THR A 30 2.64 -7.56 13.20
C THR A 30 1.16 -7.63 13.52
N MET A 31 0.39 -8.20 12.60
CA MET A 31 -1.05 -8.28 12.70
C MET A 31 -1.52 -9.72 12.75
N THR A 32 -2.33 -10.04 13.74
CA THR A 32 -3.10 -11.27 13.81
C THR A 32 -4.59 -10.94 13.87
N PHE A 33 -5.45 -11.91 13.68
CA PHE A 33 -6.88 -11.68 13.66
C PHE A 33 -7.58 -12.66 14.59
N ASN A 34 -8.51 -12.17 15.39
CA ASN A 34 -9.51 -12.97 16.10
C ASN A 34 -10.86 -12.75 15.42
N GLY A 35 -11.26 -13.68 14.56
CA GLY A 35 -12.34 -13.44 13.62
C GLY A 35 -12.00 -12.26 12.68
N ALA A 36 -12.82 -11.22 12.66
CA ALA A 36 -12.59 -10.00 11.88
C ALA A 36 -11.82 -8.90 12.66
N THR A 37 -11.53 -9.12 13.93
CA THR A 37 -10.87 -8.11 14.78
C THR A 37 -9.35 -8.22 14.65
N PRO A 38 -8.66 -7.16 14.16
CA PRO A 38 -7.21 -7.15 14.10
C PRO A 38 -6.59 -6.98 15.50
N ILE A 39 -5.53 -7.72 15.74
CA ILE A 39 -4.71 -7.64 16.97
C ILE A 39 -3.30 -7.27 16.53
N ALA A 40 -2.84 -6.10 16.95
CA ALA A 40 -1.51 -5.61 16.64
C ALA A 40 -0.52 -5.94 17.75
N LYS A 41 0.65 -6.44 17.39
CA LYS A 41 1.79 -6.59 18.28
C LYS A 41 2.91 -5.68 17.80
N ARG A 42 3.39 -4.81 18.69
CA ARG A 42 4.53 -3.94 18.42
C ARG A 42 5.79 -4.77 18.19
N GLU A 43 6.49 -4.49 17.10
CA GLU A 43 7.81 -5.03 16.79
C GLU A 43 8.88 -3.92 16.90
N GLU A 44 10.13 -4.25 16.62
CA GLU A 44 11.19 -3.24 16.51
C GLU A 44 10.85 -2.22 15.42
N ASP A 45 11.31 -0.98 15.63
CA ASP A 45 11.10 0.09 14.66
C ASP A 45 11.73 -0.30 13.32
N PHE A 46 10.94 -0.18 12.25
CA PHE A 46 11.40 -0.55 10.91
C PHE A 46 12.50 0.38 10.38
N LEU A 47 12.35 1.66 10.67
CA LEU A 47 13.31 2.68 10.29
C LEU A 47 13.41 3.72 11.41
N VAL A 48 14.63 4.09 11.76
CA VAL A 48 14.94 5.14 12.74
C VAL A 48 15.89 6.14 12.10
N SER A 49 15.56 7.41 12.20
CA SER A 49 16.43 8.50 11.74
C SER A 49 16.90 9.35 12.91
N ASN A 50 18.21 9.68 12.90
CA ASN A 50 18.80 10.67 13.81
C ASN A 50 18.66 12.11 13.29
N ASP A 51 18.14 12.28 12.06
CA ASP A 51 17.84 13.58 11.48
C ASP A 51 16.50 14.10 12.02
N PRO A 52 16.51 15.18 12.83
CA PRO A 52 15.27 15.73 13.41
C PRO A 52 14.35 16.39 12.38
N TRP A 53 14.75 16.49 11.14
CA TRP A 53 13.94 16.98 10.02
C TRP A 53 13.17 15.85 9.33
N PHE A 54 13.56 14.59 9.52
CA PHE A 54 12.85 13.44 8.99
C PHE A 54 11.45 13.34 9.63
N ARG A 55 10.42 13.43 8.79
CA ARG A 55 9.01 13.44 9.22
C ARG A 55 8.21 12.49 8.32
N PRO A 56 8.22 11.20 8.59
CA PRO A 56 7.49 10.23 7.78
C PRO A 56 5.98 10.41 7.98
N VAL A 57 5.31 11.04 7.03
CA VAL A 57 3.88 11.36 7.09
C VAL A 57 3.01 10.29 6.44
N ASP A 58 3.55 9.51 5.53
CA ASP A 58 2.83 8.40 4.90
C ASP A 58 3.79 7.29 4.50
N VAL A 59 3.27 6.06 4.48
CA VAL A 59 3.98 4.85 4.03
C VAL A 59 3.07 4.12 3.06
N LYS A 60 3.58 3.73 1.89
CA LYS A 60 2.85 2.99 0.86
C LYS A 60 3.68 1.87 0.27
N THR A 61 3.03 0.75 -0.01
CA THR A 61 3.62 -0.31 -0.83
C THR A 61 3.52 0.07 -2.30
N GLY A 62 4.67 0.16 -2.97
CA GLY A 62 4.72 0.42 -4.41
C GLY A 62 4.41 -0.81 -5.25
N PRO A 63 4.20 -0.63 -6.57
CA PRO A 63 3.90 -1.73 -7.48
C PRO A 63 5.06 -2.72 -7.63
N ASP A 64 6.27 -2.32 -7.28
CA ASP A 64 7.49 -3.13 -7.24
C ASP A 64 7.67 -3.87 -5.88
N GLY A 65 6.71 -3.75 -4.97
CA GLY A 65 6.75 -4.35 -3.65
C GLY A 65 7.65 -3.63 -2.64
N ALA A 66 8.35 -2.56 -3.03
CA ALA A 66 9.11 -1.72 -2.12
C ALA A 66 8.19 -0.88 -1.23
N LEU A 67 8.68 -0.43 -0.08
CA LEU A 67 7.99 0.56 0.75
C LEU A 67 8.46 1.97 0.36
N TYR A 68 7.49 2.83 0.09
CA TYR A 68 7.72 4.25 -0.18
C TYR A 68 7.26 5.07 1.01
N ILE A 69 8.12 5.96 1.49
CA ILE A 69 7.87 6.80 2.66
C ILE A 69 7.87 8.25 2.20
N ALA A 70 6.74 8.93 2.37
CA ALA A 70 6.66 10.36 2.18
C ALA A 70 7.23 11.06 3.41
N ASP A 71 8.29 11.81 3.20
CA ASP A 71 8.99 12.57 4.23
C ASP A 71 8.67 14.06 4.06
N PHE A 72 7.91 14.60 4.99
CA PHE A 72 7.59 16.02 5.02
C PHE A 72 8.82 16.91 5.19
N TYR A 73 9.88 16.37 5.77
CA TYR A 73 11.18 16.98 5.96
C TYR A 73 11.10 18.41 6.51
N ASN A 74 10.69 18.52 7.76
CA ASN A 74 10.53 19.81 8.41
C ASN A 74 10.88 19.73 9.88
N ARG A 75 11.63 20.71 10.37
CA ARG A 75 11.94 20.79 11.80
C ARG A 75 10.71 21.12 12.63
N ILE A 76 9.80 21.93 12.09
CA ILE A 76 8.61 22.41 12.77
C ILE A 76 7.38 21.71 12.21
N ILE A 77 6.71 20.87 13.02
CA ILE A 77 5.54 20.08 12.63
C ILE A 77 4.23 20.61 13.22
N GLY A 78 4.27 21.26 14.39
CA GLY A 78 3.09 21.86 15.02
C GLY A 78 2.59 23.10 14.28
N HIS A 79 1.30 23.36 14.29
CA HIS A 79 0.70 24.55 13.68
C HIS A 79 -0.07 25.40 14.69
N TYR A 80 -0.38 24.87 15.86
CA TYR A 80 -1.02 25.63 16.93
C TYR A 80 0.00 26.46 17.74
N GLU A 81 1.13 25.85 18.09
CA GLU A 81 2.17 26.49 18.90
C GLU A 81 3.10 27.37 18.07
N VAL A 82 3.24 27.07 16.80
CA VAL A 82 4.14 27.81 15.89
C VAL A 82 3.36 28.29 14.67
N PRO A 83 3.29 29.62 14.45
CA PRO A 83 2.56 30.20 13.31
C PRO A 83 2.98 29.58 11.96
N LEU A 84 2.02 29.46 11.05
CA LEU A 84 2.29 28.89 9.73
C LEU A 84 3.30 29.73 8.90
N ASN A 85 3.39 31.02 9.17
CA ASN A 85 4.35 31.94 8.51
C ASN A 85 5.70 32.02 9.21
N HIS A 86 5.96 31.20 10.24
CA HIS A 86 7.24 31.20 10.96
C HIS A 86 8.42 30.96 10.00
N PRO A 87 9.48 31.79 10.02
CA PRO A 87 10.58 31.75 9.07
C PRO A 87 11.41 30.45 9.14
N GLY A 88 11.37 29.75 10.25
CA GLY A 88 12.06 28.45 10.42
C GLY A 88 11.34 27.26 9.80
N ARG A 89 10.16 27.46 9.18
CA ARG A 89 9.48 26.38 8.44
C ARG A 89 10.08 26.27 7.05
N ASP A 90 10.48 25.06 6.69
CA ASP A 90 10.77 24.73 5.30
C ASP A 90 9.46 24.58 4.50
N ARG A 91 9.42 25.12 3.30
CA ARG A 91 8.24 25.13 2.43
C ARG A 91 8.50 24.58 1.04
N ILE A 92 9.74 24.19 0.78
CA ILE A 92 10.20 23.79 -0.54
C ILE A 92 10.87 22.42 -0.54
N SER A 93 11.22 21.89 0.64
CA SER A 93 11.84 20.56 0.75
C SER A 93 10.78 19.51 1.07
N GLY A 94 11.02 18.33 0.57
CA GLY A 94 10.29 17.12 0.84
C GLY A 94 11.02 15.97 0.16
N ARG A 95 10.78 14.74 0.60
CA ARG A 95 11.45 13.56 0.06
C ARG A 95 10.47 12.42 -0.06
N ILE A 96 10.74 11.54 -1.01
CA ILE A 96 10.14 10.22 -1.06
C ILE A 96 11.27 9.21 -1.00
N TRP A 97 11.30 8.46 0.09
CA TRP A 97 12.26 7.39 0.27
C TRP A 97 11.70 6.10 -0.30
N LYS A 98 12.51 5.39 -1.06
CA LYS A 98 12.23 4.02 -1.49
C LYS A 98 13.07 3.07 -0.66
N ILE A 99 12.43 2.19 0.08
CA ILE A 99 13.08 1.17 0.90
C ILE A 99 12.90 -0.18 0.23
N THR A 100 14.02 -0.84 -0.05
CA THR A 100 14.06 -2.18 -0.66
C THR A 100 14.88 -3.10 0.23
N TYR A 101 14.50 -4.37 0.24
CA TYR A 101 15.29 -5.40 0.90
C TYR A 101 16.39 -5.91 -0.05
N THR A 102 17.63 -5.90 0.43
CA THR A 102 18.82 -6.29 -0.36
C THR A 102 19.52 -7.56 0.17
N GLY A 103 18.92 -8.22 1.16
CA GLY A 103 19.47 -9.45 1.74
C GLY A 103 19.33 -10.66 0.81
N LYS A 104 19.83 -11.83 1.27
CA LYS A 104 19.86 -13.07 0.47
C LYS A 104 18.47 -13.58 0.07
N GLU A 105 17.45 -13.26 0.86
CA GLU A 105 16.05 -13.64 0.61
C GLU A 105 15.28 -12.60 -0.19
N ALA A 106 15.99 -11.63 -0.79
CA ALA A 106 15.35 -10.62 -1.63
C ALA A 106 14.72 -11.30 -2.86
N HIS A 107 13.42 -11.12 -3.02
CA HIS A 107 12.75 -11.46 -4.26
C HIS A 107 13.19 -10.45 -5.32
N LYS A 108 14.04 -10.90 -6.24
CA LYS A 108 14.54 -10.07 -7.33
C LYS A 108 13.42 -9.81 -8.32
N ASP A 109 13.30 -8.54 -8.70
CA ASP A 109 12.56 -8.11 -9.88
C ASP A 109 11.06 -8.45 -9.89
N VAL A 110 10.30 -7.87 -8.96
CA VAL A 110 8.85 -7.77 -9.15
C VAL A 110 8.61 -6.97 -10.43
N LYS A 111 8.19 -7.65 -11.48
CA LYS A 111 7.88 -7.00 -12.75
C LYS A 111 6.71 -6.05 -12.55
N VAL A 112 6.97 -4.77 -12.72
CA VAL A 112 5.93 -3.74 -12.70
C VAL A 112 5.22 -3.75 -14.05
N ASN A 113 3.94 -4.13 -14.04
CA ASN A 113 3.11 -4.10 -15.25
C ASN A 113 2.45 -2.72 -15.38
N ASP A 114 2.41 -2.21 -16.61
CA ASP A 114 1.60 -1.04 -16.95
C ASP A 114 0.14 -1.46 -17.19
N TRP A 115 -0.63 -1.56 -16.13
CA TRP A 115 -2.03 -1.96 -16.15
C TRP A 115 -2.94 -1.02 -16.97
N SER A 116 -2.42 0.14 -17.41
CA SER A 116 -3.17 1.05 -18.27
C SER A 116 -3.24 0.60 -19.72
N LYS A 117 -2.36 -0.32 -20.14
CA LYS A 117 -2.19 -0.78 -21.51
C LYS A 117 -2.72 -2.18 -21.79
N VAL A 118 -3.23 -2.87 -20.78
CA VAL A 118 -3.66 -4.26 -20.90
C VAL A 118 -5.17 -4.39 -21.10
N GLY A 119 -5.58 -5.53 -21.67
CA GLY A 119 -6.97 -5.87 -21.92
C GLY A 119 -7.71 -6.35 -20.65
N LEU A 120 -9.05 -6.52 -20.78
CA LEU A 120 -9.88 -6.95 -19.65
C LEU A 120 -9.47 -8.33 -19.10
N GLU A 121 -9.16 -9.29 -19.96
CA GLU A 121 -8.76 -10.64 -19.53
C GLU A 121 -7.51 -10.62 -18.67
N GLU A 122 -6.51 -9.84 -19.07
CA GLU A 122 -5.27 -9.71 -18.31
C GLU A 122 -5.49 -8.95 -16.98
N LEU A 123 -6.39 -7.96 -16.95
CA LEU A 123 -6.81 -7.30 -15.72
C LEU A 123 -7.50 -8.29 -14.76
N LEU A 124 -8.37 -9.17 -15.25
CA LEU A 124 -9.03 -10.18 -14.41
C LEU A 124 -8.00 -11.16 -13.80
N ILE A 125 -6.94 -11.52 -14.54
CA ILE A 125 -5.81 -12.28 -14.00
C ILE A 125 -5.08 -11.47 -12.92
N GLY A 126 -4.87 -10.18 -13.13
CA GLY A 126 -4.23 -9.27 -12.18
C GLY A 126 -4.91 -9.18 -10.81
N LEU A 127 -6.23 -9.50 -10.73
CA LEU A 127 -6.94 -9.60 -9.45
C LEU A 127 -6.43 -10.73 -8.53
N GLN A 128 -5.65 -11.66 -9.07
CA GLN A 128 -5.05 -12.76 -8.31
C GLN A 128 -3.73 -12.35 -7.62
N SER A 129 -3.19 -11.18 -7.92
CA SER A 129 -1.93 -10.71 -7.31
C SER A 129 -1.94 -10.82 -5.79
N GLU A 130 -0.83 -11.21 -5.18
CA GLU A 130 -0.65 -11.15 -3.73
C GLU A 130 -0.58 -9.70 -3.24
N GLN A 131 -0.09 -8.78 -4.05
CA GLN A 131 -0.02 -7.36 -3.71
C GLN A 131 -1.39 -6.69 -3.74
N LEU A 132 -1.81 -6.16 -2.61
CA LEU A 132 -3.08 -5.45 -2.48
C LEU A 132 -3.13 -4.20 -3.38
N THR A 133 -2.03 -3.45 -3.48
CA THR A 133 -1.93 -2.26 -4.33
C THR A 133 -2.15 -2.59 -5.80
N THR A 134 -1.61 -3.71 -6.28
CA THR A 134 -1.86 -4.21 -7.64
C THR A 134 -3.33 -4.56 -7.83
N ARG A 135 -3.93 -5.31 -6.91
CA ARG A 135 -5.36 -5.65 -7.00
C ARG A 135 -6.25 -4.41 -7.04
N PHE A 136 -5.95 -3.37 -6.24
CA PHE A 136 -6.70 -2.11 -6.28
C PHE A 136 -6.53 -1.37 -7.60
N ALA A 137 -5.31 -1.27 -8.12
CA ALA A 137 -5.06 -0.61 -9.40
C ALA A 137 -5.84 -1.29 -10.53
N VAL A 138 -5.80 -2.62 -10.56
CA VAL A 138 -6.51 -3.45 -11.54
C VAL A 138 -8.03 -3.32 -11.39
N ALA A 139 -8.57 -3.44 -10.17
CA ALA A 139 -10.00 -3.31 -9.90
C ALA A 139 -10.53 -1.93 -10.29
N ASN A 140 -9.78 -0.87 -9.97
CA ASN A 140 -10.12 0.48 -10.39
C ASN A 140 -10.15 0.60 -11.91
N ARG A 141 -9.12 0.07 -12.59
CA ARG A 141 -9.07 0.08 -14.06
C ARG A 141 -10.25 -0.66 -14.69
N ILE A 142 -10.63 -1.82 -14.15
CA ILE A 142 -11.79 -2.58 -14.62
C ILE A 142 -13.07 -1.72 -14.47
N ALA A 143 -13.32 -1.17 -13.30
CA ALA A 143 -14.52 -0.40 -13.04
C ALA A 143 -14.58 0.92 -13.84
N ASP A 144 -13.46 1.65 -13.96
CA ASP A 144 -13.45 2.99 -14.54
C ASP A 144 -13.43 2.97 -16.07
N VAL A 145 -12.77 1.98 -16.67
CA VAL A 145 -12.55 1.93 -18.12
C VAL A 145 -13.46 0.93 -18.82
N TRP A 146 -13.61 -0.27 -18.27
CA TRP A 146 -14.40 -1.33 -18.89
C TRP A 146 -15.89 -1.26 -18.54
N LYS A 147 -16.22 -0.67 -17.38
CA LYS A 147 -17.60 -0.37 -16.98
C LYS A 147 -18.54 -1.57 -17.18
N GLU A 148 -19.67 -1.35 -17.85
CA GLU A 148 -20.70 -2.37 -18.11
C GLU A 148 -20.15 -3.62 -18.82
N LYS A 149 -19.12 -3.46 -19.67
CA LYS A 149 -18.47 -4.58 -20.37
C LYS A 149 -17.79 -5.56 -19.42
N ALA A 150 -17.43 -5.11 -18.22
CA ALA A 150 -16.79 -5.95 -17.23
C ALA A 150 -17.80 -6.74 -16.36
N ILE A 151 -19.07 -6.38 -16.33
CA ILE A 151 -20.06 -6.95 -15.40
C ILE A 151 -20.12 -8.47 -15.52
N GLU A 152 -20.40 -9.00 -16.71
CA GLU A 152 -20.54 -10.44 -16.89
C GLU A 152 -19.22 -11.22 -16.67
N PRO A 153 -18.05 -10.75 -17.19
CA PRO A 153 -16.76 -11.36 -16.84
C PRO A 153 -16.47 -11.38 -15.34
N VAL A 154 -16.79 -10.29 -14.61
CA VAL A 154 -16.54 -10.20 -13.16
C VAL A 154 -17.51 -11.07 -12.37
N LYS A 155 -18.78 -11.17 -12.76
CA LYS A 155 -19.76 -12.08 -12.14
C LYS A 155 -19.29 -13.54 -12.16
N LYS A 156 -18.60 -13.97 -13.22
CA LYS A 156 -18.03 -15.32 -13.30
C LYS A 156 -16.97 -15.62 -12.25
N LEU A 157 -16.40 -14.59 -11.63
CA LEU A 157 -15.45 -14.74 -10.52
C LEU A 157 -16.12 -14.96 -9.16
N LEU A 158 -17.45 -14.78 -9.07
CA LEU A 158 -18.21 -15.00 -7.83
C LEU A 158 -18.60 -16.48 -7.67
N THR A 159 -17.61 -17.34 -7.51
CA THR A 159 -17.81 -18.78 -7.29
C THR A 159 -17.18 -19.22 -5.98
N ALA A 160 -17.69 -20.30 -5.39
CA ALA A 160 -17.11 -20.88 -4.18
C ALA A 160 -15.66 -21.38 -4.36
N ALA A 161 -15.26 -21.64 -5.60
CA ALA A 161 -13.88 -22.06 -5.93
C ALA A 161 -12.92 -20.89 -6.13
N SER A 162 -13.41 -19.66 -6.21
CA SER A 162 -12.53 -18.49 -6.39
C SER A 162 -11.75 -18.18 -5.12
N PRO A 163 -10.45 -17.81 -5.24
CA PRO A 163 -9.69 -17.34 -4.09
C PRO A 163 -10.41 -16.16 -3.42
N GLN A 164 -10.45 -16.15 -2.08
CA GLN A 164 -11.18 -15.13 -1.31
C GLN A 164 -10.82 -13.70 -1.73
N LYS A 165 -9.54 -13.42 -2.00
CA LYS A 165 -9.07 -12.11 -2.46
C LYS A 165 -9.68 -11.68 -3.80
N VAL A 166 -9.88 -12.62 -4.72
CA VAL A 166 -10.52 -12.38 -6.03
C VAL A 166 -12.01 -12.15 -5.85
N TYR A 167 -12.66 -12.99 -5.05
CA TYR A 167 -14.08 -12.89 -4.74
C TYR A 167 -14.42 -11.52 -4.14
N ILE A 168 -13.64 -11.05 -3.16
CA ILE A 168 -13.83 -9.75 -2.54
C ILE A 168 -13.68 -8.61 -3.56
N GLN A 169 -12.66 -8.66 -4.42
CA GLN A 169 -12.46 -7.63 -5.45
C GLN A 169 -13.59 -7.64 -6.47
N ALA A 170 -14.10 -8.81 -6.84
CA ALA A 170 -15.24 -8.94 -7.75
C ALA A 170 -16.48 -8.27 -7.16
N LEU A 171 -16.80 -8.51 -5.88
CA LEU A 171 -17.90 -7.83 -5.19
C LEU A 171 -17.74 -6.31 -5.21
N TRP A 172 -16.54 -5.79 -4.89
CA TRP A 172 -16.28 -4.36 -4.91
C TRP A 172 -16.43 -3.74 -6.31
N ILE A 173 -15.95 -4.42 -7.35
CA ILE A 173 -16.12 -3.96 -8.74
C ILE A 173 -17.59 -3.90 -9.11
N LEU A 174 -18.36 -4.96 -8.84
CA LEU A 174 -19.79 -5.01 -9.17
C LEU A 174 -20.59 -3.98 -8.37
N ASN A 175 -20.27 -3.78 -7.10
CA ASN A 175 -20.90 -2.73 -6.29
C ASN A 175 -20.68 -1.34 -6.92
N ARG A 176 -19.44 -1.02 -7.33
CA ARG A 176 -19.13 0.25 -8.01
C ARG A 176 -19.86 0.43 -9.34
N LEU A 177 -20.17 -0.68 -10.01
CA LEU A 177 -20.90 -0.69 -11.28
C LEU A 177 -22.42 -0.79 -11.09
N ASN A 178 -22.94 -0.78 -9.85
CA ASN A 178 -24.35 -0.99 -9.50
C ASN A 178 -24.92 -2.29 -10.11
N ALA A 179 -24.14 -3.38 -10.08
CA ALA A 179 -24.43 -4.66 -10.72
C ALA A 179 -24.42 -5.87 -9.76
N LEU A 180 -24.47 -5.60 -8.42
CA LEU A 180 -24.67 -6.62 -7.39
C LEU A 180 -26.10 -7.14 -7.40
#